data_561afc426bc0bb158b3239d7fd857463
#
_entry.id   561afc426bc0bb158b3239d7fd857463
#
_cell.length_a   1.000
_cell.length_b   1.000
_cell.length_c   1.000
_cell.angle_alpha   90.00
_cell.angle_beta   90.00
_cell.angle_gamma   90.00
#
_symmetry.space_group_name_H-M   'P 1'
#
loop_
_entity.id
_entity.type
_entity.pdbx_description
1 polymer ?
#
loop_
_entity_poly.entity_id
_entity_poly.type
_entity_poly.pdbx_seq_one_letter_code
_entity_poly.pdbx_strand_id
1 'polypeptide(L)'
;PGVGEKTAAKLLSQFKNIDDIIANAKNIKGALGKKIENSEEQIRLSRTLAVIRTDVPISFSFDDLKVKEPNSEKLKKIFSELEFRTMLKRMGAEPEKNIGDFAGGLFDMVEPEKGEKQKSVNKNIKTSVQKRENFGAEPTNFQEEEKYRSISSLKTLPHSYYLIDNENEMRELCQKFLSSDFLSLDTETTSTDAINAELVGLSFSIREFEAFYIPIPPEREKAQKIVDIFKPAYECENLKIGQNIKYDILVLRNYGVRVGGKLWDTMVAHYILQPELPHNMDSLAEKYLDYSTIKIEELIGPKGKNQKNMRELLPQNIYEYACEDADVTLRLQNVLKPELAKAEMENLFNDVEMPLVNVLVEMEENGMSIDTAALKETSELFTQRMNKYEEEVYKIAGEKFNLSSPKQVGEVLFDKMALDPKAKKTKTGQYVTSEEVLAKLRNNNPIVDLILKYRGMKKLISTYLDALPQLINPRTGKIHTSFNQTVTATGRLSSSNPNLQNIPVRGDDGKEIRKAFIPENGCEFFSADYSQIELRIMAHLSHDQHMLAAFNNNYDVHAATAAKIYHKPIEEVTKDERRKAKTANFGIIYGISAFGLSERL
;
A
#
# COMPACT_ATOMS: atom_id res chain seq x y z
N PRO A 1 36.07 -1.19 -9.78
CA PRO A 1 34.83 -0.78 -10.48
C PRO A 1 34.81 -1.24 -11.93
N GLY A 2 33.68 -1.82 -12.43
CA GLY A 2 33.51 -2.30 -13.80
C GLY A 2 33.96 -3.75 -14.08
N VAL A 3 34.28 -4.53 -13.05
CA VAL A 3 34.47 -5.99 -13.13
C VAL A 3 33.28 -6.63 -12.43
N GLY A 4 32.30 -7.11 -13.19
CA GLY A 4 31.16 -7.88 -12.67
C GLY A 4 31.46 -9.37 -12.58
N GLU A 5 30.52 -10.14 -12.02
CA GLU A 5 30.61 -11.57 -11.76
C GLU A 5 31.11 -12.39 -12.96
N LYS A 6 30.56 -12.17 -14.16
CA LYS A 6 30.95 -12.87 -15.39
C LYS A 6 32.42 -12.60 -15.78
N THR A 7 32.91 -11.38 -15.59
CA THR A 7 34.29 -10.99 -15.90
C THR A 7 35.23 -11.55 -14.86
N ALA A 8 34.86 -11.55 -13.58
CA ALA A 8 35.62 -12.15 -12.49
C ALA A 8 35.75 -13.66 -12.68
N ALA A 9 34.65 -14.35 -13.01
CA ALA A 9 34.67 -15.79 -13.30
C ALA A 9 35.60 -16.12 -14.48
N LYS A 10 35.57 -15.31 -15.54
CA LYS A 10 36.47 -15.49 -16.69
C LYS A 10 37.93 -15.28 -16.32
N LEU A 11 38.26 -14.31 -15.48
CA LEU A 11 39.62 -14.11 -14.99
C LEU A 11 40.10 -15.27 -14.12
N LEU A 12 39.25 -15.74 -13.19
CA LEU A 12 39.56 -16.88 -12.31
C LEU A 12 39.63 -18.23 -13.04
N SER A 13 39.04 -18.34 -14.24
CA SER A 13 39.26 -19.51 -15.10
C SER A 13 40.61 -19.51 -15.84
N GLN A 14 41.25 -18.33 -15.98
CA GLN A 14 42.53 -18.18 -16.64
C GLN A 14 43.71 -18.06 -15.67
N PHE A 15 43.45 -17.60 -14.45
CA PHE A 15 44.45 -17.36 -13.41
C PHE A 15 44.05 -18.11 -12.13
N LYS A 16 45.05 -18.58 -11.38
CA LYS A 16 44.85 -19.45 -10.20
C LYS A 16 44.08 -18.74 -9.06
N ASN A 17 44.34 -17.47 -8.85
CA ASN A 17 43.78 -16.69 -7.77
C ASN A 17 43.92 -15.17 -8.04
N ILE A 18 43.45 -14.34 -7.12
CA ILE A 18 43.50 -12.89 -7.21
C ILE A 18 44.92 -12.35 -7.29
N ASP A 19 45.87 -12.93 -6.57
CA ASP A 19 47.28 -12.50 -6.60
C ASP A 19 47.91 -12.76 -7.97
N ASP A 20 47.58 -13.90 -8.57
CA ASP A 20 48.02 -14.24 -9.93
C ASP A 20 47.40 -13.32 -10.99
N ILE A 21 46.14 -12.91 -10.83
CA ILE A 21 45.47 -11.91 -11.68
C ILE A 21 46.19 -10.57 -11.57
N ILE A 22 46.52 -10.12 -10.37
CA ILE A 22 47.21 -8.84 -10.13
C ILE A 22 48.65 -8.90 -10.76
N ALA A 23 49.40 -9.95 -10.50
CA ALA A 23 50.74 -10.13 -11.03
C ALA A 23 50.79 -10.15 -12.57
N ASN A 24 49.75 -10.67 -13.20
CA ASN A 24 49.61 -10.73 -14.65
C ASN A 24 48.74 -9.61 -15.26
N ALA A 25 48.42 -8.57 -14.52
CA ALA A 25 47.55 -7.50 -14.98
C ALA A 25 48.03 -6.86 -16.33
N LYS A 26 49.34 -6.73 -16.52
CA LYS A 26 49.95 -6.23 -17.76
C LYS A 26 49.72 -7.14 -18.98
N ASN A 27 49.51 -8.43 -18.75
CA ASN A 27 49.29 -9.42 -19.81
C ASN A 27 47.80 -9.52 -20.21
N ILE A 28 46.90 -8.89 -19.45
CA ILE A 28 45.47 -8.88 -19.72
C ILE A 28 45.17 -7.80 -20.77
N LYS A 29 44.72 -8.21 -21.97
CA LYS A 29 44.45 -7.33 -23.09
C LYS A 29 43.36 -6.29 -22.81
N GLY A 30 43.58 -5.06 -23.24
CA GLY A 30 42.59 -3.97 -23.25
C GLY A 30 42.54 -3.14 -21.98
N ALA A 31 41.46 -2.38 -21.81
CA ALA A 31 41.27 -1.47 -20.68
C ALA A 31 41.13 -2.19 -19.32
N LEU A 32 40.82 -3.48 -19.32
CA LEU A 32 40.66 -4.29 -18.13
C LEU A 32 41.97 -4.50 -17.37
N GLY A 33 43.06 -4.80 -18.07
CA GLY A 33 44.39 -4.97 -17.47
C GLY A 33 44.85 -3.70 -16.76
N LYS A 34 44.76 -2.54 -17.44
CA LYS A 34 45.08 -1.22 -16.85
C LYS A 34 44.22 -0.91 -15.60
N LYS A 35 42.94 -1.27 -15.63
CA LYS A 35 42.07 -1.08 -14.45
C LYS A 35 42.48 -1.93 -13.25
N ILE A 36 42.87 -3.18 -13.48
CA ILE A 36 43.35 -4.08 -12.41
C ILE A 36 44.65 -3.55 -11.84
N GLU A 37 45.59 -3.16 -12.69
CA GLU A 37 46.88 -2.56 -12.30
C GLU A 37 46.69 -1.29 -11.44
N ASN A 38 45.83 -0.38 -11.88
CA ASN A 38 45.55 0.87 -11.16
C ASN A 38 44.68 0.70 -9.88
N SER A 39 44.13 -0.48 -9.64
CA SER A 39 43.25 -0.76 -8.51
C SER A 39 43.80 -1.86 -7.59
N GLU A 40 45.09 -2.17 -7.64
CA GLU A 40 45.71 -3.24 -6.88
C GLU A 40 45.44 -3.13 -5.36
N GLU A 41 45.70 -1.95 -4.77
CA GLU A 41 45.46 -1.70 -3.35
C GLU A 41 44.01 -1.94 -2.95
N GLN A 42 43.07 -1.48 -3.78
CA GLN A 42 41.65 -1.61 -3.55
C GLN A 42 41.17 -3.08 -3.65
N ILE A 43 41.76 -3.85 -4.57
CA ILE A 43 41.49 -5.28 -4.71
C ILE A 43 42.00 -6.04 -3.49
N ARG A 44 43.20 -5.74 -3.01
CA ARG A 44 43.79 -6.35 -1.80
C ARG A 44 42.99 -6.01 -0.55
N LEU A 45 42.59 -4.76 -0.39
CA LEU A 45 41.71 -4.32 0.70
C LEU A 45 40.37 -5.04 0.65
N SER A 46 39.74 -5.11 -0.52
CA SER A 46 38.45 -5.82 -0.71
C SER A 46 38.56 -7.31 -0.37
N ARG A 47 39.68 -7.96 -0.72
CA ARG A 47 39.93 -9.34 -0.33
C ARG A 47 40.06 -9.48 1.18
N THR A 48 40.81 -8.60 1.83
CA THR A 48 40.98 -8.63 3.29
C THR A 48 39.66 -8.48 4.02
N LEU A 49 38.77 -7.59 3.51
CA LEU A 49 37.45 -7.38 4.09
C LEU A 49 36.44 -8.52 3.78
N ALA A 50 36.64 -9.24 2.67
CA ALA A 50 35.78 -10.36 2.30
C ALA A 50 36.15 -11.69 2.95
N VAL A 51 37.37 -11.83 3.47
CA VAL A 51 37.84 -13.06 4.16
C VAL A 51 37.38 -13.04 5.61
N ILE A 52 36.64 -14.09 5.98
CA ILE A 52 36.23 -14.27 7.38
C ILE A 52 37.46 -14.60 8.21
N ARG A 53 37.69 -13.78 9.23
CA ARG A 53 38.76 -14.04 10.19
C ARG A 53 38.27 -15.03 11.25
N THR A 54 38.97 -16.14 11.38
CA THR A 54 38.68 -17.19 12.36
C THR A 54 39.61 -17.13 13.59
N ASP A 55 40.56 -16.19 13.55
CA ASP A 55 41.62 -16.00 14.58
C ASP A 55 41.34 -14.73 15.45
N VAL A 56 40.11 -14.23 15.43
CA VAL A 56 39.74 -13.09 16.27
C VAL A 56 39.82 -13.52 17.75
N PRO A 57 40.52 -12.78 18.60
CA PRO A 57 40.66 -13.12 20.02
C PRO A 57 39.40 -12.79 20.79
N ILE A 58 38.34 -13.61 20.64
CA ILE A 58 37.11 -13.54 21.41
C ILE A 58 37.04 -14.74 22.34
N SER A 59 36.76 -14.51 23.60
CA SER A 59 36.47 -15.57 24.57
C SER A 59 34.97 -15.65 24.80
N PHE A 60 34.35 -16.71 24.29
CA PHE A 60 32.94 -17.02 24.58
C PHE A 60 32.79 -18.56 24.67
N SER A 61 31.81 -18.99 25.41
CA SER A 61 31.34 -20.37 25.40
C SER A 61 30.04 -20.49 24.61
N PHE A 62 29.66 -21.69 24.16
CA PHE A 62 28.34 -21.89 23.53
C PHE A 62 27.18 -21.53 24.46
N ASP A 63 27.39 -21.57 25.79
CA ASP A 63 26.39 -21.14 26.77
C ASP A 63 26.17 -19.63 26.78
N ASP A 64 27.17 -18.85 26.39
CA ASP A 64 27.03 -17.37 26.24
C ASP A 64 26.20 -17.00 25.02
N LEU A 65 26.05 -17.91 24.05
CA LEU A 65 25.24 -17.71 22.83
C LEU A 65 23.77 -18.10 23.03
N LYS A 66 23.40 -18.66 24.19
CA LYS A 66 22.00 -18.97 24.49
C LYS A 66 21.20 -17.66 24.57
N VAL A 67 20.07 -17.62 23.84
CA VAL A 67 19.15 -16.48 23.90
C VAL A 67 18.59 -16.40 25.32
N LYS A 68 18.89 -15.30 26.00
CA LYS A 68 18.35 -14.96 27.32
C LYS A 68 17.19 -14.02 27.14
N GLU A 69 16.21 -14.09 28.04
CA GLU A 69 15.16 -13.08 28.04
C GLU A 69 15.76 -11.66 28.12
N PRO A 70 15.30 -10.74 27.27
CA PRO A 70 15.82 -9.38 27.25
C PRO A 70 15.57 -8.68 28.59
N ASN A 71 16.57 -7.97 29.09
CA ASN A 71 16.36 -7.10 30.25
C ASN A 71 15.55 -5.87 29.83
N SER A 72 14.23 -5.96 30.01
CA SER A 72 13.26 -4.95 29.56
C SER A 72 13.56 -3.55 30.11
N GLU A 73 14.02 -3.43 31.36
CA GLU A 73 14.34 -2.14 31.97
C GLU A 73 15.57 -1.50 31.33
N LYS A 74 16.64 -2.28 31.09
CA LYS A 74 17.83 -1.77 30.39
C LYS A 74 17.51 -1.38 28.95
N LEU A 75 16.70 -2.18 28.25
CA LEU A 75 16.30 -1.89 26.87
C LEU A 75 15.43 -0.64 26.80
N LYS A 76 14.47 -0.47 27.71
CA LYS A 76 13.66 0.76 27.81
C LYS A 76 14.55 1.99 27.99
N LYS A 77 15.54 1.91 28.89
CA LYS A 77 16.47 3.02 29.13
C LYS A 77 17.29 3.35 27.89
N ILE A 78 17.90 2.33 27.24
CA ILE A 78 18.69 2.52 26.02
C ILE A 78 17.82 3.05 24.87
N PHE A 79 16.63 2.53 24.67
CA PHE A 79 15.73 2.99 23.61
C PHE A 79 15.19 4.39 23.89
N SER A 80 15.06 4.77 25.16
CA SER A 80 14.71 6.15 25.54
C SER A 80 15.88 7.12 25.26
N GLU A 81 17.11 6.76 25.64
CA GLU A 81 18.31 7.55 25.37
C GLU A 81 18.59 7.70 23.86
N LEU A 82 18.30 6.67 23.08
CA LEU A 82 18.47 6.67 21.61
C LEU A 82 17.24 7.17 20.85
N GLU A 83 16.20 7.61 21.55
CA GLU A 83 14.92 8.07 20.99
C GLU A 83 14.23 7.04 20.04
N PHE A 84 14.42 5.75 20.26
CA PHE A 84 13.80 4.68 19.48
C PHE A 84 12.34 4.46 19.90
N ARG A 85 11.50 5.47 19.64
CA ARG A 85 10.08 5.54 20.07
C ARG A 85 9.25 4.34 19.63
N THR A 86 9.45 3.85 18.42
CA THR A 86 8.75 2.66 17.90
C THR A 86 9.10 1.40 18.69
N MET A 87 10.36 1.24 19.09
CA MET A 87 10.79 0.09 19.89
C MET A 87 10.28 0.19 21.34
N LEU A 88 10.24 1.38 21.92
CA LEU A 88 9.63 1.62 23.23
C LEU A 88 8.15 1.24 23.25
N LYS A 89 7.37 1.68 22.24
CA LYS A 89 5.95 1.31 22.10
C LYS A 89 5.76 -0.21 21.99
N ARG A 90 6.59 -0.91 21.23
CA ARG A 90 6.54 -2.39 21.10
C ARG A 90 6.80 -3.12 22.42
N MET A 91 7.49 -2.47 23.35
CA MET A 91 7.77 -2.99 24.70
C MET A 91 6.74 -2.58 25.74
N GLY A 92 5.62 -1.96 25.35
CA GLY A 92 4.58 -1.50 26.27
C GLY A 92 5.04 -0.39 27.23
N ALA A 93 6.06 0.37 26.86
CA ALA A 93 6.53 1.50 27.65
C ALA A 93 5.99 2.80 27.08
N GLU A 94 5.24 3.56 27.87
CA GLU A 94 4.99 4.97 27.54
C GLU A 94 6.30 5.76 27.68
N PRO A 95 6.62 6.67 26.74
CA PRO A 95 7.78 7.55 26.89
C PRO A 95 7.56 8.48 28.10
N GLU A 96 8.52 8.50 29.01
CA GLU A 96 8.54 9.50 30.08
C GLU A 96 8.45 10.90 29.46
N LYS A 97 7.47 11.68 29.91
CA LYS A 97 7.27 13.08 29.50
C LYS A 97 8.38 13.96 30.09
N ASN A 98 9.51 14.04 29.41
CA ASN A 98 10.41 15.17 29.62
C ASN A 98 9.92 16.33 28.76
N ILE A 99 9.34 17.33 29.44
CA ILE A 99 8.96 18.63 28.86
C ILE A 99 10.25 19.41 28.65
N GLY A 100 10.80 19.36 27.45
CA GLY A 100 11.95 20.15 27.04
C GLY A 100 12.78 19.43 25.99
N ASP A 101 12.53 19.77 24.77
CA ASP A 101 13.23 19.57 23.50
C ASP A 101 12.38 18.89 22.45
N PHE A 102 11.51 19.69 21.82
CA PHE A 102 10.89 19.36 20.56
C PHE A 102 11.86 19.73 19.42
N ALA A 103 12.72 18.82 19.06
CA ALA A 103 13.46 18.90 17.80
C ALA A 103 13.55 17.51 17.15
N GLY A 104 12.87 17.36 16.03
CA GLY A 104 13.19 16.37 15.02
C GLY A 104 12.52 15.01 15.16
N GLY A 105 11.44 14.80 14.47
CA GLY A 105 10.85 13.49 14.20
C GLY A 105 10.13 13.51 12.86
N LEU A 106 10.85 13.19 11.89
CA LEU A 106 10.63 12.42 10.70
C LEU A 106 9.17 12.06 10.38
N PHE A 107 8.54 12.85 9.52
CA PHE A 107 7.61 12.35 8.54
C PHE A 107 8.10 12.79 7.17
N ASP A 108 9.00 11.99 6.60
CA ASP A 108 9.09 11.87 5.17
C ASP A 108 7.79 11.23 4.71
N MET A 109 6.85 12.04 4.30
CA MET A 109 5.79 11.61 3.43
C MET A 109 6.43 11.35 2.07
N VAL A 110 6.99 10.16 1.92
CA VAL A 110 7.22 9.55 0.63
C VAL A 110 5.84 9.32 0.05
N GLU A 111 5.44 10.13 -0.93
CA GLU A 111 4.41 9.71 -1.87
C GLU A 111 4.82 8.33 -2.40
N PRO A 112 3.90 7.36 -2.51
CA PRO A 112 4.25 6.09 -3.12
C PRO A 112 4.68 6.35 -4.56
N GLU A 113 5.98 6.33 -4.79
CA GLU A 113 6.51 6.23 -6.13
C GLU A 113 5.88 5.00 -6.77
N LYS A 114 5.23 5.23 -7.91
CA LYS A 114 4.73 4.17 -8.78
C LYS A 114 5.86 3.17 -8.99
N GLY A 115 5.64 1.96 -8.48
CA GLY A 115 6.60 0.89 -8.47
C GLY A 115 7.31 0.71 -9.80
N GLU A 116 8.57 1.00 -9.82
CA GLU A 116 9.48 0.43 -10.79
C GLU A 116 9.53 -1.08 -10.54
N LYS A 117 9.16 -1.82 -11.57
CA LYS A 117 9.23 -3.27 -11.62
C LYS A 117 10.63 -3.72 -11.22
N GLN A 118 10.79 -4.13 -9.98
CA GLN A 118 11.92 -4.96 -9.62
C GLN A 118 11.77 -6.28 -10.37
N LYS A 119 12.55 -6.45 -11.42
CA LYS A 119 12.78 -7.75 -12.03
C LYS A 119 13.43 -8.63 -10.98
N SER A 120 12.65 -9.47 -10.34
CA SER A 120 13.14 -10.59 -9.56
C SER A 120 13.83 -11.55 -10.53
N VAL A 121 15.14 -11.56 -10.49
CA VAL A 121 15.95 -12.58 -11.15
C VAL A 121 15.91 -13.82 -10.26
N ASN A 122 14.90 -14.66 -10.48
CA ASN A 122 14.90 -16.03 -9.98
C ASN A 122 15.96 -16.81 -10.75
N LYS A 123 17.14 -16.99 -10.16
CA LYS A 123 18.11 -17.97 -10.62
C LYS A 123 17.90 -19.26 -9.86
N ASN A 124 17.40 -20.26 -10.57
CA ASN A 124 17.47 -21.67 -10.20
C ASN A 124 18.88 -22.05 -9.75
N ILE A 125 19.07 -22.31 -8.48
CA ILE A 125 20.22 -23.02 -7.96
C ILE A 125 19.81 -24.49 -7.87
N LYS A 126 20.19 -25.27 -8.86
CA LYS A 126 20.22 -26.72 -8.76
C LYS A 126 21.40 -27.10 -7.86
N THR A 127 21.12 -27.49 -6.64
CA THR A 127 22.11 -28.10 -5.74
C THR A 127 22.29 -29.54 -6.14
N SER A 128 23.44 -29.84 -6.76
CA SER A 128 23.93 -31.20 -6.90
C SER A 128 24.49 -31.67 -5.56
N VAL A 129 23.83 -32.64 -4.95
CA VAL A 129 24.33 -33.35 -3.77
C VAL A 129 25.42 -34.28 -4.21
N GLN A 130 26.68 -33.96 -3.89
CA GLN A 130 27.76 -34.93 -3.86
C GLN A 130 27.95 -35.45 -2.43
N LYS A 131 27.77 -36.77 -2.28
CA LYS A 131 28.11 -37.54 -1.09
C LYS A 131 29.59 -37.33 -0.71
N ARG A 132 29.84 -37.02 0.55
CA ARG A 132 31.12 -37.24 1.19
C ARG A 132 30.93 -38.12 2.42
N GLU A 133 31.82 -39.10 2.48
CA GLU A 133 31.83 -40.21 3.40
C GLU A 133 32.24 -39.82 4.83
N ASN A 134 31.77 -40.64 5.74
CA ASN A 134 31.94 -40.74 7.16
C ASN A 134 33.32 -40.40 7.75
N PHE A 135 33.32 -39.61 8.82
CA PHE A 135 34.18 -39.83 9.98
C PHE A 135 33.30 -39.89 11.23
N GLY A 136 33.43 -41.02 11.95
CA GLY A 136 32.60 -41.34 13.07
C GLY A 136 32.91 -40.52 14.33
N ALA A 137 31.85 -40.13 15.01
CA ALA A 137 31.77 -39.88 16.44
C ALA A 137 30.39 -40.33 16.91
N GLU A 138 30.35 -41.06 18.01
CA GLU A 138 29.17 -41.69 18.59
C GLU A 138 28.09 -40.63 18.97
N PRO A 139 26.79 -40.97 18.86
CA PRO A 139 25.73 -40.04 19.20
C PRO A 139 25.50 -40.03 20.71
N THR A 140 25.78 -38.91 21.36
CA THR A 140 25.20 -38.59 22.65
C THR A 140 23.77 -38.09 22.41
N ASN A 141 22.82 -38.86 22.95
CA ASN A 141 21.41 -38.54 23.02
C ASN A 141 21.19 -37.22 23.77
N PHE A 142 20.85 -36.14 23.05
CA PHE A 142 20.11 -35.03 23.58
C PHE A 142 18.87 -34.82 22.70
N GLN A 143 17.79 -35.47 23.10
CA GLN A 143 16.45 -35.09 22.68
C GLN A 143 16.08 -33.84 23.48
N GLU A 144 16.40 -32.66 22.98
CA GLU A 144 15.66 -31.44 23.24
C GLU A 144 14.91 -31.10 21.95
N GLU A 145 13.59 -31.27 22.01
CA GLU A 145 12.68 -30.91 20.96
C GLU A 145 12.77 -29.40 20.72
N GLU A 146 13.57 -28.95 19.75
CA GLU A 146 13.29 -27.76 19.02
C GLU A 146 12.00 -28.05 18.23
N LYS A 147 10.86 -27.63 18.76
CA LYS A 147 9.63 -27.53 17.99
C LYS A 147 9.87 -26.54 16.86
N TYR A 148 10.36 -27.00 15.72
CA TYR A 148 10.06 -26.36 14.46
C TYR A 148 8.55 -26.30 14.40
N ARG A 149 7.94 -25.09 14.48
CA ARG A 149 6.52 -24.92 14.20
C ARG A 149 6.29 -25.45 12.78
N SER A 150 5.77 -26.64 12.67
CA SER A 150 5.36 -27.19 11.38
C SER A 150 4.15 -26.39 10.92
N ILE A 151 4.32 -25.55 9.91
CA ILE A 151 3.21 -24.86 9.27
C ILE A 151 2.31 -25.93 8.67
N SER A 152 1.08 -25.99 9.13
CA SER A 152 0.05 -26.89 8.62
C SER A 152 -0.50 -26.37 7.27
N SER A 153 -1.16 -27.21 6.52
CA SER A 153 -1.79 -26.90 5.25
C SER A 153 -3.01 -27.80 5.04
N LEU A 154 -3.78 -27.57 4.01
CA LEU A 154 -4.92 -28.42 3.67
C LEU A 154 -4.53 -29.92 3.59
N LYS A 155 -3.33 -30.22 3.10
CA LYS A 155 -2.82 -31.60 2.99
C LYS A 155 -2.50 -32.27 4.33
N THR A 156 -2.34 -31.52 5.39
CA THR A 156 -1.90 -32.02 6.71
C THR A 156 -3.00 -31.98 7.77
N LEU A 157 -4.06 -31.23 7.55
CA LEU A 157 -5.18 -31.11 8.48
C LEU A 157 -6.40 -31.89 7.99
N PRO A 158 -7.08 -32.66 8.88
CA PRO A 158 -8.36 -33.28 8.53
C PRO A 158 -9.41 -32.19 8.32
N HIS A 159 -10.13 -32.29 7.20
CA HIS A 159 -11.19 -31.36 6.83
C HIS A 159 -12.31 -32.09 6.08
N SER A 160 -13.45 -31.44 5.96
CA SER A 160 -14.65 -31.94 5.27
C SER A 160 -15.15 -30.86 4.31
N TYR A 161 -14.61 -30.81 3.11
CA TYR A 161 -14.98 -29.85 2.08
C TYR A 161 -15.84 -30.54 1.01
N TYR A 162 -16.92 -29.88 0.64
CA TYR A 162 -17.95 -30.45 -0.21
C TYR A 162 -18.22 -29.58 -1.43
N LEU A 163 -18.21 -30.22 -2.61
CA LEU A 163 -18.71 -29.63 -3.84
C LEU A 163 -20.20 -29.98 -3.99
N ILE A 164 -21.07 -28.98 -3.96
CA ILE A 164 -22.53 -29.15 -4.00
C ILE A 164 -23.05 -28.63 -5.35
N ASP A 165 -23.48 -29.54 -6.21
CA ASP A 165 -24.03 -29.23 -7.54
C ASP A 165 -25.51 -29.66 -7.73
N ASN A 166 -26.09 -30.28 -6.71
CA ASN A 166 -27.48 -30.74 -6.68
C ASN A 166 -28.40 -29.71 -6.02
N GLU A 167 -29.51 -29.34 -6.68
CA GLU A 167 -30.44 -28.33 -6.19
C GLU A 167 -31.11 -28.69 -4.85
N ASN A 168 -31.41 -29.96 -4.61
CA ASN A 168 -32.05 -30.40 -3.36
C ASN A 168 -31.04 -30.23 -2.19
N GLU A 169 -29.80 -30.63 -2.39
CA GLU A 169 -28.73 -30.45 -1.41
C GLU A 169 -28.47 -28.95 -1.14
N MET A 170 -28.51 -28.09 -2.16
CA MET A 170 -28.41 -26.63 -2.00
C MET A 170 -29.52 -26.08 -1.12
N ARG A 171 -30.78 -26.55 -1.30
CA ARG A 171 -31.90 -26.12 -0.49
C ARG A 171 -31.79 -26.60 0.97
N GLU A 172 -31.37 -27.84 1.20
CA GLU A 172 -31.11 -28.36 2.54
C GLU A 172 -29.99 -27.58 3.23
N LEU A 173 -28.92 -27.29 2.50
CA LEU A 173 -27.80 -26.50 2.98
C LEU A 173 -28.24 -25.08 3.35
N CYS A 174 -29.06 -24.42 2.53
CA CYS A 174 -29.61 -23.10 2.86
C CYS A 174 -30.43 -23.14 4.16
N GLN A 175 -31.22 -24.18 4.41
CA GLN A 175 -31.96 -24.34 5.68
C GLN A 175 -30.99 -24.51 6.88
N LYS A 176 -29.90 -25.25 6.68
CA LYS A 176 -28.84 -25.38 7.70
C LYS A 176 -28.21 -24.02 8.03
N PHE A 177 -27.95 -23.18 7.02
CA PHE A 177 -27.40 -21.84 7.21
C PHE A 177 -28.37 -20.90 7.92
N LEU A 178 -29.66 -20.96 7.61
CA LEU A 178 -30.69 -20.18 8.31
C LEU A 178 -30.82 -20.53 9.79
N SER A 179 -30.46 -21.75 10.16
CA SER A 179 -30.51 -22.23 11.55
C SER A 179 -29.22 -21.96 12.33
N SER A 180 -28.19 -21.41 11.68
CA SER A 180 -26.92 -21.07 12.31
C SER A 180 -26.90 -19.63 12.82
N ASP A 181 -26.19 -19.37 13.92
CA ASP A 181 -26.00 -18.02 14.47
C ASP A 181 -25.09 -17.15 13.58
N PHE A 182 -24.28 -17.77 12.75
CA PHE A 182 -23.35 -17.10 11.85
C PHE A 182 -23.16 -17.86 10.55
N LEU A 183 -22.64 -17.16 9.54
CA LEU A 183 -22.31 -17.70 8.24
C LEU A 183 -21.00 -17.04 7.74
N SER A 184 -19.93 -17.82 7.64
CA SER A 184 -18.74 -17.44 6.91
C SER A 184 -18.98 -17.64 5.42
N LEU A 185 -18.64 -16.64 4.62
CA LEU A 185 -18.91 -16.63 3.19
C LEU A 185 -17.74 -16.02 2.41
N ASP A 186 -17.58 -16.49 1.19
CA ASP A 186 -16.67 -15.95 0.20
C ASP A 186 -17.24 -16.18 -1.20
N THR A 187 -16.81 -15.42 -2.20
CA THR A 187 -17.27 -15.51 -3.59
C THR A 187 -16.12 -15.65 -4.57
N GLU A 188 -16.19 -16.68 -5.41
CA GLU A 188 -15.30 -16.82 -6.53
C GLU A 188 -15.87 -16.09 -7.75
N THR A 189 -15.04 -15.31 -8.43
CA THR A 189 -15.50 -14.38 -9.46
C THR A 189 -14.58 -14.29 -10.68
N THR A 190 -15.08 -13.65 -11.72
CA THR A 190 -14.34 -13.44 -12.98
C THR A 190 -13.38 -12.25 -12.94
N SER A 191 -13.48 -11.36 -11.97
CA SER A 191 -12.71 -10.10 -11.93
C SER A 191 -12.59 -9.57 -10.52
N THR A 192 -11.54 -8.79 -10.24
CA THR A 192 -11.39 -8.01 -9.00
C THR A 192 -12.20 -6.70 -9.00
N ASP A 193 -12.85 -6.34 -10.10
CA ASP A 193 -13.81 -5.25 -10.21
C ASP A 193 -15.19 -5.77 -9.83
N ALA A 194 -15.61 -5.57 -8.58
CA ALA A 194 -16.85 -6.11 -8.03
C ALA A 194 -18.11 -5.66 -8.80
N ILE A 195 -18.10 -4.47 -9.40
CA ILE A 195 -19.24 -3.94 -10.14
C ILE A 195 -19.48 -4.71 -11.44
N ASN A 196 -18.41 -5.18 -12.11
CA ASN A 196 -18.45 -5.91 -13.35
C ASN A 196 -18.24 -7.43 -13.20
N ALA A 197 -17.87 -7.88 -12.00
CA ALA A 197 -17.59 -9.28 -11.75
C ALA A 197 -18.84 -10.16 -11.88
N GLU A 198 -18.65 -11.33 -12.48
CA GLU A 198 -19.63 -12.41 -12.49
C GLU A 198 -19.23 -13.48 -11.50
N LEU A 199 -20.21 -14.07 -10.81
CA LEU A 199 -20.00 -15.19 -9.89
C LEU A 199 -19.52 -16.43 -10.65
N VAL A 200 -18.48 -17.07 -10.15
CA VAL A 200 -18.00 -18.40 -10.57
C VAL A 200 -18.37 -19.44 -9.54
N GLY A 201 -18.44 -19.07 -8.26
CA GLY A 201 -18.86 -19.94 -7.19
C GLY A 201 -19.20 -19.18 -5.93
N LEU A 202 -19.87 -19.87 -5.02
CA LEU A 202 -20.17 -19.41 -3.67
C LEU A 202 -19.56 -20.41 -2.70
N SER A 203 -18.86 -19.94 -1.67
CA SER A 203 -18.34 -20.79 -0.61
C SER A 203 -18.85 -20.38 0.77
N PHE A 204 -19.07 -21.36 1.62
CA PHE A 204 -19.67 -21.18 2.91
C PHE A 204 -19.05 -22.07 3.98
N SER A 205 -18.96 -21.57 5.21
CA SER A 205 -18.63 -22.35 6.39
C SER A 205 -19.47 -21.91 7.59
N ILE A 206 -19.93 -22.88 8.39
CA ILE A 206 -20.61 -22.66 9.68
C ILE A 206 -19.95 -23.45 10.81
N ARG A 207 -18.85 -24.14 10.52
CA ARG A 207 -18.04 -24.88 11.47
C ARG A 207 -16.61 -25.00 10.96
N GLU A 208 -15.63 -24.84 11.83
CA GLU A 208 -14.24 -25.02 11.48
C GLU A 208 -13.98 -26.38 10.83
N PHE A 209 -13.15 -26.38 9.79
CA PHE A 209 -12.78 -27.55 8.99
C PHE A 209 -13.93 -28.20 8.21
N GLU A 210 -15.08 -27.52 8.10
CA GLU A 210 -16.20 -27.92 7.26
C GLU A 210 -16.62 -26.75 6.38
N ALA A 211 -16.61 -26.94 5.06
CA ALA A 211 -17.02 -25.90 4.12
C ALA A 211 -17.69 -26.49 2.88
N PHE A 212 -18.44 -25.65 2.18
CA PHE A 212 -19.27 -26.02 1.05
C PHE A 212 -19.02 -25.06 -0.09
N TYR A 213 -18.75 -25.59 -1.28
CA TYR A 213 -18.61 -24.82 -2.53
C TYR A 213 -19.74 -25.14 -3.49
N ILE A 214 -20.37 -24.11 -4.01
CA ILE A 214 -21.46 -24.17 -4.96
C ILE A 214 -21.01 -23.53 -6.27
N PRO A 215 -20.80 -24.30 -7.35
CA PRO A 215 -20.41 -23.76 -8.64
C PRO A 215 -21.53 -22.95 -9.28
N ILE A 216 -21.20 -21.78 -9.80
CA ILE A 216 -22.15 -20.91 -10.51
C ILE A 216 -21.89 -20.97 -12.02
N PRO A 217 -22.88 -21.39 -12.83
CA PRO A 217 -22.75 -21.46 -14.27
C PRO A 217 -22.64 -20.08 -14.92
N PRO A 218 -22.06 -19.96 -16.13
CA PRO A 218 -21.89 -18.69 -16.83
C PRO A 218 -23.21 -18.06 -17.29
N GLU A 219 -24.24 -18.87 -17.51
CA GLU A 219 -25.53 -18.38 -17.98
C GLU A 219 -26.25 -17.64 -16.85
N ARG A 220 -26.49 -16.36 -17.04
CA ARG A 220 -27.05 -15.46 -16.02
C ARG A 220 -28.33 -15.99 -15.38
N GLU A 221 -29.25 -16.55 -16.17
CA GLU A 221 -30.53 -17.07 -15.67
C GLU A 221 -30.34 -18.28 -14.74
N LYS A 222 -29.38 -19.16 -15.06
CA LYS A 222 -29.08 -20.33 -14.23
C LYS A 222 -28.34 -19.88 -12.95
N ALA A 223 -27.39 -18.96 -13.10
CA ALA A 223 -26.68 -18.36 -11.97
C ALA A 223 -27.65 -17.71 -10.98
N GLN A 224 -28.62 -16.92 -11.47
CA GLN A 224 -29.63 -16.26 -10.66
C GLN A 224 -30.48 -17.27 -9.86
N LYS A 225 -30.90 -18.38 -10.50
CA LYS A 225 -31.68 -19.42 -9.80
C LYS A 225 -30.92 -20.02 -8.62
N ILE A 226 -29.62 -20.27 -8.77
CA ILE A 226 -28.80 -20.80 -7.68
C ILE A 226 -28.63 -19.73 -6.58
N VAL A 227 -28.33 -18.48 -6.95
CA VAL A 227 -28.23 -17.38 -5.99
C VAL A 227 -29.54 -17.18 -5.23
N ASP A 228 -30.69 -17.28 -5.90
CA ASP A 228 -32.01 -17.15 -5.28
C ASP A 228 -32.29 -18.24 -4.23
N ILE A 229 -31.71 -19.44 -4.35
CA ILE A 229 -31.79 -20.49 -3.32
C ILE A 229 -31.11 -20.02 -2.03
N PHE A 230 -29.94 -19.38 -2.13
CA PHE A 230 -29.16 -18.95 -0.97
C PHE A 230 -29.49 -17.53 -0.51
N LYS A 231 -30.27 -16.77 -1.28
CA LYS A 231 -30.67 -15.40 -0.94
C LYS A 231 -31.25 -15.28 0.48
N PRO A 232 -32.11 -16.17 0.98
CA PRO A 232 -32.59 -16.08 2.36
C PRO A 232 -31.47 -16.19 3.41
N ALA A 233 -30.44 -17.01 3.17
CA ALA A 233 -29.30 -17.16 4.07
C ALA A 233 -28.40 -15.93 4.08
N TYR A 234 -28.26 -15.25 2.95
CA TYR A 234 -27.55 -13.96 2.88
C TYR A 234 -28.31 -12.82 3.57
N GLU A 235 -29.63 -12.78 3.42
CA GLU A 235 -30.48 -11.65 3.87
C GLU A 235 -30.98 -11.78 5.30
N CYS A 236 -30.83 -12.94 5.97
CA CYS A 236 -31.25 -13.14 7.36
C CYS A 236 -30.34 -12.40 8.36
N GLU A 237 -30.81 -12.31 9.62
CA GLU A 237 -30.17 -11.52 10.68
C GLU A 237 -28.93 -12.17 11.33
N ASN A 238 -28.54 -13.39 10.95
CA ASN A 238 -27.36 -14.03 11.50
C ASN A 238 -26.08 -13.24 11.12
N LEU A 239 -25.01 -13.42 11.91
CA LEU A 239 -23.73 -12.78 11.66
C LEU A 239 -23.11 -13.27 10.33
N LYS A 240 -22.70 -12.36 9.46
CA LYS A 240 -21.97 -12.67 8.24
C LYS A 240 -20.48 -12.37 8.44
N ILE A 241 -19.65 -13.39 8.19
CA ILE A 241 -18.20 -13.33 8.36
C ILE A 241 -17.56 -13.40 6.97
N GLY A 242 -16.60 -12.53 6.69
CA GLY A 242 -15.88 -12.52 5.41
C GLY A 242 -14.47 -11.95 5.54
N GLN A 243 -13.68 -12.09 4.50
CA GLN A 243 -12.38 -11.46 4.32
C GLN A 243 -12.48 -10.42 3.20
N ASN A 244 -12.46 -9.12 3.51
CA ASN A 244 -12.82 -8.06 2.58
C ASN A 244 -14.28 -8.20 2.07
N ILE A 245 -15.16 -8.48 3.01
CA ILE A 245 -16.59 -8.82 2.76
C ILE A 245 -17.32 -7.76 1.93
N LYS A 246 -16.83 -6.54 1.89
CA LYS A 246 -17.34 -5.47 1.04
C LYS A 246 -17.37 -5.87 -0.44
N TYR A 247 -16.33 -6.56 -0.91
CA TYR A 247 -16.24 -7.06 -2.26
C TYR A 247 -17.36 -8.06 -2.56
N ASP A 248 -17.55 -9.04 -1.70
CA ASP A 248 -18.58 -10.07 -1.84
C ASP A 248 -19.98 -9.47 -1.84
N ILE A 249 -20.24 -8.53 -0.95
CA ILE A 249 -21.53 -7.82 -0.91
C ILE A 249 -21.79 -7.10 -2.23
N LEU A 250 -20.81 -6.39 -2.80
CA LEU A 250 -20.96 -5.70 -4.08
C LEU A 250 -21.23 -6.67 -5.23
N VAL A 251 -20.54 -7.81 -5.28
CA VAL A 251 -20.78 -8.85 -6.28
C VAL A 251 -22.19 -9.42 -6.14
N LEU A 252 -22.63 -9.74 -4.92
CA LEU A 252 -23.97 -10.25 -4.62
C LEU A 252 -25.08 -9.24 -4.97
N ARG A 253 -24.82 -7.91 -4.81
CA ARG A 253 -25.72 -6.84 -5.25
C ARG A 253 -26.03 -6.92 -6.77
N ASN A 254 -25.05 -7.35 -7.59
CA ASN A 254 -25.28 -7.57 -9.01
C ASN A 254 -26.35 -8.64 -9.28
N TYR A 255 -26.64 -9.52 -8.31
CA TYR A 255 -27.64 -10.59 -8.36
C TYR A 255 -28.87 -10.27 -7.51
N GLY A 256 -29.03 -9.02 -7.06
CA GLY A 256 -30.21 -8.58 -6.30
C GLY A 256 -30.27 -9.12 -4.87
N VAL A 257 -29.14 -9.48 -4.28
CA VAL A 257 -29.01 -9.91 -2.88
C VAL A 257 -28.58 -8.70 -2.04
N ARG A 258 -29.29 -8.48 -0.92
CA ARG A 258 -28.95 -7.49 0.11
C ARG A 258 -28.53 -8.22 1.38
N VAL A 259 -27.22 -8.33 1.59
CA VAL A 259 -26.68 -9.04 2.76
C VAL A 259 -27.20 -8.36 4.04
N GLY A 260 -27.87 -9.14 4.88
CA GLY A 260 -28.49 -8.71 6.14
C GLY A 260 -27.67 -9.12 7.35
N GLY A 261 -28.15 -8.70 8.53
CA GLY A 261 -27.51 -8.98 9.80
C GLY A 261 -26.25 -8.16 10.07
N LYS A 262 -25.51 -8.52 11.11
CA LYS A 262 -24.22 -7.92 11.43
C LYS A 262 -23.12 -8.47 10.55
N LEU A 263 -22.17 -7.62 10.24
CA LEU A 263 -20.97 -8.01 9.48
C LEU A 263 -19.77 -8.18 10.40
N TRP A 264 -18.87 -9.07 10.04
CA TRP A 264 -17.56 -9.24 10.65
C TRP A 264 -16.50 -9.49 9.58
N ASP A 265 -15.52 -8.60 9.45
CA ASP A 265 -14.48 -8.66 8.42
C ASP A 265 -13.12 -8.92 9.05
N THR A 266 -12.48 -10.03 8.67
CA THR A 266 -11.16 -10.44 9.19
C THR A 266 -10.05 -9.46 8.80
N MET A 267 -10.12 -8.88 7.61
CA MET A 267 -9.16 -7.89 7.12
C MET A 267 -9.24 -6.59 7.93
N VAL A 268 -10.45 -6.10 8.20
CA VAL A 268 -10.69 -4.89 9.01
C VAL A 268 -10.33 -5.14 10.47
N ALA A 269 -10.67 -6.31 11.02
CA ALA A 269 -10.30 -6.67 12.38
C ALA A 269 -8.78 -6.64 12.60
N HIS A 270 -8.02 -7.24 11.68
CA HIS A 270 -6.57 -7.23 11.77
C HIS A 270 -5.97 -5.83 11.51
N TYR A 271 -6.57 -5.04 10.62
CA TYR A 271 -6.15 -3.66 10.38
C TYR A 271 -6.22 -2.81 11.64
N ILE A 272 -7.30 -2.90 12.42
CA ILE A 272 -7.43 -2.19 13.69
C ILE A 272 -6.34 -2.62 14.68
N LEU A 273 -6.05 -3.92 14.77
CA LEU A 273 -5.04 -4.46 15.67
C LEU A 273 -3.61 -4.09 15.24
N GLN A 274 -3.32 -4.12 13.93
CA GLN A 274 -1.95 -3.96 13.41
C GLN A 274 -1.95 -3.26 12.05
N PRO A 275 -2.21 -1.94 11.98
CA PRO A 275 -2.45 -1.21 10.73
C PRO A 275 -1.25 -1.14 9.78
N GLU A 276 -0.05 -1.49 10.23
CA GLU A 276 1.19 -1.42 9.42
C GLU A 276 1.56 -2.75 8.76
N LEU A 277 0.81 -3.83 9.03
CA LEU A 277 1.10 -5.16 8.49
C LEU A 277 0.20 -5.51 7.31
N PRO A 278 0.57 -6.52 6.49
CA PRO A 278 -0.33 -7.04 5.46
C PRO A 278 -1.59 -7.67 6.08
N HIS A 279 -2.74 -7.43 5.45
CA HIS A 279 -4.05 -7.90 5.92
C HIS A 279 -4.68 -8.95 4.99
N ASN A 280 -3.94 -9.48 4.01
CA ASN A 280 -4.42 -10.56 3.16
C ASN A 280 -4.53 -11.88 3.93
N MET A 281 -5.42 -12.75 3.51
CA MET A 281 -5.74 -14.02 4.16
C MET A 281 -4.50 -14.90 4.37
N ASP A 282 -3.63 -15.02 3.38
CA ASP A 282 -2.40 -15.80 3.48
C ASP A 282 -1.53 -15.40 4.66
N SER A 283 -1.28 -14.08 4.78
CA SER A 283 -0.46 -13.54 5.87
C SER A 283 -1.11 -13.71 7.23
N LEU A 284 -2.44 -13.62 7.29
CA LEU A 284 -3.20 -13.82 8.52
C LEU A 284 -3.20 -15.29 8.93
N ALA A 285 -3.42 -16.21 8.01
CA ALA A 285 -3.40 -17.64 8.25
C ALA A 285 -2.03 -18.13 8.74
N GLU A 286 -0.95 -17.69 8.10
CA GLU A 286 0.41 -18.00 8.55
C GLU A 286 0.68 -17.48 9.97
N LYS A 287 0.25 -16.26 10.27
CA LYS A 287 0.54 -15.59 11.54
C LYS A 287 -0.29 -16.10 12.72
N TYR A 288 -1.59 -16.31 12.51
CA TYR A 288 -2.54 -16.58 13.59
C TYR A 288 -2.96 -18.05 13.69
N LEU A 289 -2.84 -18.80 12.60
CA LEU A 289 -3.26 -20.20 12.55
C LEU A 289 -2.10 -21.18 12.33
N ASP A 290 -0.86 -20.70 12.16
CA ASP A 290 0.30 -21.49 11.72
C ASP A 290 -0.08 -22.34 10.49
N TYR A 291 -0.78 -21.72 9.52
CA TYR A 291 -1.39 -22.38 8.37
C TYR A 291 -1.02 -21.72 7.05
N SER A 292 -0.61 -22.53 6.06
CA SER A 292 -0.31 -22.10 4.69
C SER A 292 -1.48 -22.43 3.79
N THR A 293 -2.15 -21.41 3.28
CA THR A 293 -3.27 -21.52 2.34
C THR A 293 -2.81 -21.92 0.94
N ILE A 294 -3.74 -22.43 0.14
CA ILE A 294 -3.55 -22.61 -1.30
C ILE A 294 -3.43 -21.23 -1.94
N LYS A 295 -2.39 -21.01 -2.76
CA LYS A 295 -2.23 -19.72 -3.44
C LYS A 295 -3.05 -19.69 -4.72
N ILE A 296 -3.72 -18.56 -4.99
CA ILE A 296 -4.49 -18.37 -6.21
C ILE A 296 -3.64 -18.58 -7.48
N GLU A 297 -2.35 -18.25 -7.42
CA GLU A 297 -1.42 -18.48 -8.53
C GLU A 297 -1.20 -19.98 -8.85
N GLU A 298 -1.50 -20.87 -7.91
CA GLU A 298 -1.46 -22.33 -8.16
C GLU A 298 -2.63 -22.78 -9.02
N LEU A 299 -3.78 -22.08 -8.94
CA LEU A 299 -4.99 -22.38 -9.71
C LEU A 299 -4.96 -21.72 -11.09
N ILE A 300 -4.76 -20.40 -11.14
CA ILE A 300 -4.91 -19.60 -12.37
C ILE A 300 -3.57 -19.18 -12.99
N GLY A 301 -2.46 -19.55 -12.36
CA GLY A 301 -1.12 -19.21 -12.82
C GLY A 301 -0.62 -17.84 -12.35
N PRO A 302 0.66 -17.53 -12.57
CA PRO A 302 1.29 -16.31 -12.07
C PRO A 302 0.71 -15.06 -12.72
N LYS A 303 0.72 -13.95 -11.98
CA LYS A 303 0.23 -12.63 -12.44
C LYS A 303 0.87 -12.23 -13.76
N GLY A 304 0.06 -11.90 -14.75
CA GLY A 304 0.50 -11.45 -16.06
C GLY A 304 -0.50 -11.77 -17.18
N LYS A 305 -0.07 -11.57 -18.42
CA LYS A 305 -0.94 -11.75 -19.61
C LYS A 305 -1.46 -13.18 -19.81
N ASN A 306 -0.79 -14.15 -19.22
CA ASN A 306 -1.15 -15.57 -19.37
C ASN A 306 -1.87 -16.12 -18.12
N GLN A 307 -2.25 -15.26 -17.17
CA GLN A 307 -3.06 -15.68 -16.03
C GLN A 307 -4.46 -16.03 -16.51
N LYS A 308 -4.93 -17.21 -16.13
CA LYS A 308 -6.28 -17.70 -16.48
C LYS A 308 -7.34 -16.95 -15.66
N ASN A 309 -8.58 -17.03 -16.13
CA ASN A 309 -9.73 -16.61 -15.35
C ASN A 309 -10.26 -17.81 -14.54
N MET A 310 -10.79 -17.56 -13.33
CA MET A 310 -11.43 -18.62 -12.53
C MET A 310 -12.53 -19.36 -13.31
N ARG A 311 -13.25 -18.66 -14.17
CA ARG A 311 -14.30 -19.23 -15.04
C ARG A 311 -13.78 -20.32 -16.02
N GLU A 312 -12.49 -20.33 -16.32
CA GLU A 312 -11.87 -21.32 -17.21
C GLU A 312 -11.57 -22.65 -16.51
N LEU A 313 -11.67 -22.69 -15.20
CA LEU A 313 -11.38 -23.87 -14.40
C LEU A 313 -12.64 -24.72 -14.19
N LEU A 314 -12.43 -26.03 -14.04
CA LEU A 314 -13.51 -26.92 -13.63
C LEU A 314 -13.83 -26.75 -12.14
N PRO A 315 -15.11 -26.89 -11.72
CA PRO A 315 -15.48 -26.77 -10.31
C PRO A 315 -14.65 -27.65 -9.35
N GLN A 316 -14.28 -28.85 -9.81
CA GLN A 316 -13.43 -29.80 -9.07
C GLN A 316 -12.02 -29.27 -8.78
N ASN A 317 -11.54 -28.29 -9.53
CA ASN A 317 -10.24 -27.67 -9.34
C ASN A 317 -10.31 -26.41 -8.47
N ILE A 318 -11.51 -25.88 -8.25
CA ILE A 318 -11.75 -24.65 -7.48
C ILE A 318 -12.20 -24.98 -6.06
N TYR A 319 -13.01 -26.03 -5.86
CA TYR A 319 -13.78 -26.24 -4.63
C TYR A 319 -12.91 -26.32 -3.35
N GLU A 320 -11.74 -26.94 -3.40
CA GLU A 320 -10.86 -27.02 -2.24
C GLU A 320 -10.33 -25.65 -1.84
N TYR A 321 -9.91 -24.85 -2.82
CA TYR A 321 -9.46 -23.48 -2.61
C TYR A 321 -10.58 -22.59 -2.03
N ALA A 322 -11.74 -22.58 -2.67
CA ALA A 322 -12.88 -21.77 -2.25
C ALA A 322 -13.45 -22.18 -0.87
N CYS A 323 -13.48 -23.49 -0.58
CA CYS A 323 -13.86 -23.99 0.74
C CYS A 323 -12.83 -23.58 1.80
N GLU A 324 -11.53 -23.63 1.46
CA GLU A 324 -10.45 -23.20 2.34
C GLU A 324 -10.62 -21.73 2.72
N ASP A 325 -10.93 -20.85 1.75
CA ASP A 325 -11.10 -19.41 1.99
C ASP A 325 -12.26 -19.14 2.97
N ALA A 326 -13.40 -19.82 2.84
CA ALA A 326 -14.52 -19.70 3.78
C ALA A 326 -14.21 -20.27 5.17
N ASP A 327 -13.51 -21.41 5.27
CA ASP A 327 -13.12 -22.05 6.54
C ASP A 327 -12.04 -21.23 7.27
N VAL A 328 -10.98 -20.84 6.56
CA VAL A 328 -9.89 -20.02 7.13
C VAL A 328 -10.42 -18.68 7.62
N THR A 329 -11.35 -18.07 6.91
CA THR A 329 -12.03 -16.84 7.33
C THR A 329 -12.76 -17.03 8.66
N LEU A 330 -13.50 -18.12 8.84
CA LEU A 330 -14.16 -18.45 10.11
C LEU A 330 -13.14 -18.67 11.24
N ARG A 331 -12.09 -19.44 10.98
CA ARG A 331 -11.03 -19.71 11.96
C ARG A 331 -10.29 -18.43 12.36
N LEU A 332 -10.03 -17.53 11.41
CA LEU A 332 -9.43 -16.22 11.67
C LEU A 332 -10.35 -15.35 12.54
N GLN A 333 -11.66 -15.35 12.30
CA GLN A 333 -12.60 -14.63 13.15
C GLN A 333 -12.52 -15.12 14.60
N ASN A 334 -12.44 -16.43 14.82
CA ASN A 334 -12.38 -17.03 16.17
C ASN A 334 -11.13 -16.63 16.94
N VAL A 335 -10.00 -16.41 16.25
CA VAL A 335 -8.73 -15.98 16.90
C VAL A 335 -8.59 -14.46 16.99
N LEU A 336 -9.11 -13.69 16.03
CA LEU A 336 -9.01 -12.23 16.04
C LEU A 336 -10.02 -11.56 16.98
N LYS A 337 -11.21 -12.16 17.18
CA LYS A 337 -12.24 -11.62 18.08
C LYS A 337 -11.74 -11.45 19.53
N PRO A 338 -11.13 -12.44 20.19
CA PRO A 338 -10.57 -12.25 21.52
C PRO A 338 -9.38 -11.26 21.54
N GLU A 339 -8.61 -11.13 20.46
CA GLU A 339 -7.53 -10.14 20.38
C GLU A 339 -8.08 -8.70 20.30
N LEU A 340 -9.21 -8.47 19.60
CA LEU A 340 -9.90 -7.17 19.61
C LEU A 340 -10.42 -6.82 21.02
N ALA A 341 -11.01 -7.79 21.73
CA ALA A 341 -11.48 -7.60 23.09
C ALA A 341 -10.32 -7.26 24.05
N LYS A 342 -9.22 -7.98 23.95
CA LYS A 342 -8.01 -7.75 24.75
C LYS A 342 -7.37 -6.39 24.47
N ALA A 343 -7.47 -5.92 23.22
CA ALA A 343 -6.98 -4.59 22.82
C ALA A 343 -7.97 -3.46 23.14
N GLU A 344 -9.16 -3.76 23.69
CA GLU A 344 -10.24 -2.80 23.96
C GLU A 344 -10.75 -2.08 22.68
N MET A 345 -10.68 -2.75 21.52
CA MET A 345 -11.02 -2.17 20.20
C MET A 345 -12.38 -2.62 19.67
N GLU A 346 -13.17 -3.38 20.45
CA GLU A 346 -14.47 -3.91 20.01
C GLU A 346 -15.46 -2.81 19.63
N ASN A 347 -15.50 -1.71 20.38
CA ASN A 347 -16.40 -0.60 20.08
C ASN A 347 -16.01 0.09 18.75
N LEU A 348 -14.72 0.33 18.51
CA LEU A 348 -14.25 0.87 17.25
C LEU A 348 -14.64 -0.07 16.09
N PHE A 349 -14.43 -1.34 16.25
CA PHE A 349 -14.76 -2.34 15.24
C PHE A 349 -16.27 -2.41 14.97
N ASN A 350 -17.09 -2.60 16.02
CA ASN A 350 -18.52 -2.87 15.87
C ASN A 350 -19.35 -1.62 15.56
N ASP A 351 -18.98 -0.46 16.13
CA ASP A 351 -19.80 0.75 16.08
C ASP A 351 -19.35 1.74 15.00
N VAL A 352 -18.12 1.60 14.48
CA VAL A 352 -17.57 2.49 13.47
C VAL A 352 -17.20 1.74 12.19
N GLU A 353 -16.25 0.79 12.27
CA GLU A 353 -15.66 0.21 11.07
C GLU A 353 -16.61 -0.76 10.35
N MET A 354 -17.34 -1.60 11.07
CA MET A 354 -18.27 -2.53 10.42
C MET A 354 -19.50 -1.81 9.81
N PRO A 355 -20.15 -0.84 10.48
CA PRO A 355 -21.20 -0.04 9.84
C PRO A 355 -20.69 0.74 8.60
N LEU A 356 -19.44 1.19 8.62
CA LEU A 356 -18.83 1.89 7.48
C LEU A 356 -18.75 1.00 6.24
N VAL A 357 -18.56 -0.31 6.37
CA VAL A 357 -18.56 -1.24 5.22
C VAL A 357 -19.82 -1.08 4.38
N ASN A 358 -21.01 -1.05 5.02
CA ASN A 358 -22.28 -0.88 4.32
C ASN A 358 -22.40 0.48 3.64
N VAL A 359 -21.91 1.55 4.29
CA VAL A 359 -21.88 2.90 3.69
C VAL A 359 -21.00 2.90 2.44
N LEU A 360 -19.84 2.27 2.50
CA LEU A 360 -18.93 2.20 1.36
C LEU A 360 -19.50 1.35 0.22
N VAL A 361 -20.20 0.25 0.54
CA VAL A 361 -20.94 -0.54 -0.46
C VAL A 361 -21.93 0.35 -1.22
N GLU A 362 -22.77 1.11 -0.52
CA GLU A 362 -23.75 2.00 -1.15
C GLU A 362 -23.07 3.09 -1.99
N MET A 363 -21.97 3.67 -1.51
CA MET A 363 -21.21 4.68 -2.25
C MET A 363 -20.59 4.11 -3.53
N GLU A 364 -19.99 2.94 -3.45
CA GLU A 364 -19.34 2.28 -4.60
C GLU A 364 -20.37 1.77 -5.62
N GLU A 365 -21.50 1.21 -5.16
CA GLU A 365 -22.61 0.77 -6.01
C GLU A 365 -23.27 1.96 -6.74
N ASN A 366 -23.51 3.07 -6.03
CA ASN A 366 -24.12 4.27 -6.63
C ASN A 366 -23.23 4.93 -7.69
N GLY A 367 -21.91 4.92 -7.47
CA GLY A 367 -20.96 5.54 -8.40
C GLY A 367 -21.18 7.05 -8.59
N MET A 368 -20.50 7.62 -9.60
CA MET A 368 -20.51 9.05 -9.90
C MET A 368 -20.74 9.29 -11.38
N SER A 369 -21.67 10.19 -11.70
CA SER A 369 -21.95 10.62 -13.07
C SER A 369 -20.97 11.70 -13.53
N ILE A 370 -20.54 11.64 -14.79
CA ILE A 370 -19.66 12.63 -15.40
C ILE A 370 -20.20 13.11 -16.75
N ASP A 371 -19.98 14.39 -17.04
CA ASP A 371 -20.22 15.00 -18.33
C ASP A 371 -19.00 14.78 -19.25
N THR A 372 -19.10 13.81 -20.13
CA THR A 372 -18.04 13.47 -21.08
C THR A 372 -17.80 14.53 -22.13
N ALA A 373 -18.84 15.32 -22.50
CA ALA A 373 -18.71 16.41 -23.45
C ALA A 373 -17.91 17.57 -22.84
N ALA A 374 -18.22 17.94 -21.61
CA ALA A 374 -17.47 18.94 -20.86
C ALA A 374 -16.00 18.53 -20.64
N LEU A 375 -15.72 17.23 -20.33
CA LEU A 375 -14.35 16.73 -20.20
C LEU A 375 -13.59 16.82 -21.51
N LYS A 376 -14.22 16.49 -22.64
CA LYS A 376 -13.61 16.57 -23.98
C LYS A 376 -13.28 18.00 -24.36
N GLU A 377 -14.21 18.93 -24.19
CA GLU A 377 -13.99 20.36 -24.44
C GLU A 377 -12.84 20.92 -23.60
N THR A 378 -12.83 20.56 -22.31
CA THR A 378 -11.74 20.94 -21.39
C THR A 378 -10.40 20.33 -21.81
N SER A 379 -10.38 19.06 -22.27
CA SER A 379 -9.17 18.40 -22.77
C SER A 379 -8.59 19.11 -24.00
N GLU A 380 -9.45 19.50 -24.95
CA GLU A 380 -9.04 20.26 -26.14
C GLU A 380 -8.43 21.63 -25.76
N LEU A 381 -9.06 22.35 -24.84
CA LEU A 381 -8.57 23.64 -24.35
C LEU A 381 -7.21 23.49 -23.63
N PHE A 382 -7.08 22.48 -22.77
CA PHE A 382 -5.84 22.23 -22.04
C PHE A 382 -4.72 21.77 -22.96
N THR A 383 -5.03 20.99 -23.98
CA THR A 383 -4.07 20.59 -25.02
C THR A 383 -3.56 21.80 -25.80
N GLN A 384 -4.42 22.74 -26.16
CA GLN A 384 -3.99 23.98 -26.82
C GLN A 384 -3.05 24.81 -25.93
N ARG A 385 -3.35 24.92 -24.63
CA ARG A 385 -2.48 25.63 -23.66
C ARG A 385 -1.15 24.89 -23.49
N MET A 386 -1.19 23.57 -23.37
CA MET A 386 -0.01 22.73 -23.23
C MET A 386 0.93 22.89 -24.43
N ASN A 387 0.40 22.87 -25.65
CA ASN A 387 1.19 23.05 -26.88
C ASN A 387 1.84 24.46 -26.95
N LYS A 388 1.14 25.51 -26.47
CA LYS A 388 1.76 26.84 -26.36
C LYS A 388 2.95 26.85 -25.41
N TYR A 389 2.83 26.21 -24.23
CA TYR A 389 3.96 26.09 -23.31
C TYR A 389 5.12 25.29 -23.92
N GLU A 390 4.83 24.24 -24.66
CA GLU A 390 5.84 23.45 -25.36
C GLU A 390 6.60 24.28 -26.41
N GLU A 391 5.89 25.05 -27.24
CA GLU A 391 6.49 25.94 -28.24
C GLU A 391 7.37 27.02 -27.60
N GLU A 392 6.92 27.62 -26.50
CA GLU A 392 7.69 28.62 -25.77
C GLU A 392 8.95 28.02 -25.16
N VAL A 393 8.87 26.79 -24.59
CA VAL A 393 10.06 26.08 -24.11
C VAL A 393 11.04 25.83 -25.22
N TYR A 394 10.61 25.37 -26.41
CA TYR A 394 11.50 25.15 -27.56
C TYR A 394 12.14 26.41 -28.06
N LYS A 395 11.44 27.55 -28.06
CA LYS A 395 12.02 28.85 -28.42
C LYS A 395 13.14 29.26 -27.45
N ILE A 396 12.93 29.06 -26.14
CA ILE A 396 13.94 29.40 -25.13
C ILE A 396 15.12 28.44 -25.18
N ALA A 397 14.86 27.14 -25.33
CA ALA A 397 15.90 26.11 -25.38
C ALA A 397 16.69 26.10 -26.70
N GLY A 398 16.14 26.66 -27.79
CA GLY A 398 16.74 26.64 -29.13
C GLY A 398 16.63 25.28 -29.84
N GLU A 399 15.97 24.31 -29.26
CA GLU A 399 15.80 22.94 -29.81
C GLU A 399 14.50 22.28 -29.31
N LYS A 400 14.09 21.23 -30.05
CA LYS A 400 12.97 20.39 -29.66
C LYS A 400 13.45 19.18 -28.86
N PHE A 401 12.78 18.87 -27.76
CA PHE A 401 13.05 17.70 -26.93
C PHE A 401 11.79 17.25 -26.20
N ASN A 402 11.77 16.06 -25.64
CA ASN A 402 10.59 15.56 -24.91
C ASN A 402 10.52 16.11 -23.48
N LEU A 403 9.60 17.07 -23.24
CA LEU A 403 9.39 17.69 -21.94
C LEU A 403 8.90 16.72 -20.85
N SER A 404 8.36 15.57 -21.26
CA SER A 404 7.94 14.49 -20.34
C SER A 404 9.08 13.55 -19.97
N SER A 405 10.24 13.65 -20.64
CA SER A 405 11.42 12.82 -20.34
C SER A 405 12.29 13.50 -19.29
N PRO A 406 12.39 12.97 -18.05
CA PRO A 406 13.29 13.51 -17.04
C PRO A 406 14.74 13.62 -17.53
N LYS A 407 15.17 12.66 -18.34
CA LYS A 407 16.51 12.61 -18.90
C LYS A 407 16.77 13.81 -19.82
N GLN A 408 15.92 14.00 -20.85
CA GLN A 408 16.13 15.07 -21.84
C GLN A 408 15.95 16.45 -21.19
N VAL A 409 14.97 16.61 -20.31
CA VAL A 409 14.81 17.87 -19.55
C VAL A 409 16.05 18.16 -18.71
N GLY A 410 16.63 17.16 -18.04
CA GLY A 410 17.84 17.33 -17.26
C GLY A 410 19.06 17.71 -18.11
N GLU A 411 19.24 17.07 -19.26
CA GLU A 411 20.32 17.39 -20.23
C GLU A 411 20.21 18.83 -20.74
N VAL A 412 19.00 19.27 -21.10
CA VAL A 412 18.77 20.65 -21.57
C VAL A 412 19.01 21.68 -20.47
N LEU A 413 18.36 21.48 -19.29
CA LEU A 413 18.43 22.49 -18.22
C LEU A 413 19.81 22.57 -17.55
N PHE A 414 20.49 21.44 -17.35
CA PHE A 414 21.67 21.37 -16.49
C PHE A 414 22.99 21.20 -17.29
N ASP A 415 22.98 20.48 -18.43
CA ASP A 415 24.21 20.35 -19.24
C ASP A 415 24.31 21.47 -20.27
N LYS A 416 23.21 21.83 -21.01
CA LYS A 416 23.27 22.84 -22.08
C LYS A 416 23.05 24.26 -21.54
N MET A 417 22.04 24.47 -20.72
CA MET A 417 21.72 25.81 -20.19
C MET A 417 22.44 26.12 -18.87
N ALA A 418 23.05 25.11 -18.23
CA ALA A 418 23.83 25.25 -16.99
C ALA A 418 23.09 25.99 -15.86
N LEU A 419 21.77 25.78 -15.72
CA LEU A 419 20.94 26.54 -14.78
C LEU A 419 21.29 26.28 -13.30
N ASP A 420 21.81 25.11 -12.96
CA ASP A 420 22.30 24.76 -11.63
C ASP A 420 23.55 23.86 -11.74
N PRO A 421 24.76 24.43 -11.44
CA PRO A 421 26.00 23.64 -11.44
C PRO A 421 26.04 22.52 -10.39
N LYS A 422 25.16 22.57 -9.37
CA LYS A 422 25.07 21.61 -8.29
C LYS A 422 23.86 20.67 -8.42
N ALA A 423 23.26 20.60 -9.62
CA ALA A 423 22.08 19.77 -9.86
C ALA A 423 22.30 18.32 -9.45
N LYS A 424 21.40 17.80 -8.62
CA LYS A 424 21.47 16.43 -8.09
C LYS A 424 21.22 15.40 -9.21
N LYS A 425 21.99 14.31 -9.16
CA LYS A 425 21.79 13.15 -10.04
C LYS A 425 21.31 11.94 -9.22
N THR A 426 20.48 11.11 -9.86
CA THR A 426 20.04 9.81 -9.32
C THR A 426 21.21 8.83 -9.24
N LYS A 427 21.02 7.69 -8.58
CA LYS A 427 22.02 6.58 -8.56
C LYS A 427 22.40 6.09 -9.96
N THR A 428 21.52 6.28 -10.93
CA THR A 428 21.75 5.92 -12.35
C THR A 428 22.42 7.02 -13.18
N GLY A 429 22.79 8.15 -12.55
CA GLY A 429 23.49 9.26 -13.22
C GLY A 429 22.59 10.26 -13.96
N GLN A 430 21.26 10.10 -13.91
CA GLN A 430 20.32 11.06 -14.51
C GLN A 430 20.07 12.24 -13.55
N TYR A 431 19.83 13.42 -14.10
CA TYR A 431 19.43 14.57 -13.29
C TYR A 431 18.05 14.38 -12.68
N VAL A 432 17.90 14.83 -11.44
CA VAL A 432 16.60 14.86 -10.76
C VAL A 432 15.82 16.08 -11.26
N THR A 433 14.71 15.85 -11.95
CA THR A 433 13.82 16.89 -12.49
C THR A 433 12.42 16.79 -11.89
N SER A 434 12.32 16.39 -10.62
CA SER A 434 11.05 16.38 -9.88
C SER A 434 10.50 17.81 -9.75
N GLU A 435 9.19 17.92 -9.53
CA GLU A 435 8.51 19.20 -9.33
C GLU A 435 9.17 20.01 -8.20
N GLU A 436 9.51 19.36 -7.08
CA GLU A 436 10.18 20.00 -5.94
C GLU A 436 11.53 20.63 -6.30
N VAL A 437 12.35 19.91 -7.08
CA VAL A 437 13.66 20.41 -7.53
C VAL A 437 13.52 21.56 -8.51
N LEU A 438 12.62 21.42 -9.49
CA LEU A 438 12.39 22.45 -10.49
C LEU A 438 11.71 23.69 -9.89
N ALA A 439 10.82 23.54 -8.92
CA ALA A 439 10.15 24.66 -8.26
C ALA A 439 11.13 25.64 -7.60
N LYS A 440 12.26 25.15 -7.06
CA LYS A 440 13.32 25.98 -6.49
C LYS A 440 14.02 26.87 -7.52
N LEU A 441 14.02 26.46 -8.79
CA LEU A 441 14.65 27.19 -9.90
C LEU A 441 13.67 28.09 -10.66
N ARG A 442 12.37 27.98 -10.37
CA ARG A 442 11.27 28.59 -11.09
C ARG A 442 11.37 30.12 -11.19
N ASN A 443 11.69 30.79 -10.07
CA ASN A 443 11.62 32.24 -9.97
C ASN A 443 12.65 32.97 -10.86
N ASN A 444 13.78 32.31 -11.12
CA ASN A 444 14.90 32.89 -11.88
C ASN A 444 15.01 32.37 -13.31
N ASN A 445 14.17 31.39 -13.69
CA ASN A 445 14.30 30.70 -14.97
C ASN A 445 12.92 30.47 -15.61
N PRO A 446 12.50 31.33 -16.55
CA PRO A 446 11.19 31.22 -17.22
C PRO A 446 10.93 29.87 -17.87
N ILE A 447 11.95 29.23 -18.43
CA ILE A 447 11.83 27.89 -19.04
C ILE A 447 11.38 26.85 -18.03
N VAL A 448 11.83 26.95 -16.78
CA VAL A 448 11.48 26.01 -15.71
C VAL A 448 9.99 26.15 -15.36
N ASP A 449 9.48 27.38 -15.27
CA ASP A 449 8.07 27.64 -15.02
C ASP A 449 7.18 27.07 -16.14
N LEU A 450 7.59 27.23 -17.39
CA LEU A 450 6.89 26.69 -18.55
C LEU A 450 6.89 25.16 -18.57
N ILE A 451 8.01 24.52 -18.25
CA ILE A 451 8.10 23.05 -18.14
C ILE A 451 7.19 22.52 -17.02
N LEU A 452 7.14 23.19 -15.85
CA LEU A 452 6.25 22.82 -14.77
C LEU A 452 4.78 22.96 -15.18
N LYS A 453 4.40 24.05 -15.84
CA LYS A 453 3.05 24.27 -16.40
C LYS A 453 2.68 23.21 -17.42
N TYR A 454 3.59 22.90 -18.35
CA TYR A 454 3.40 21.82 -19.34
C TYR A 454 3.13 20.47 -18.66
N ARG A 455 4.00 20.09 -17.72
CA ARG A 455 3.87 18.81 -17.00
C ARG A 455 2.59 18.74 -16.17
N GLY A 456 2.24 19.83 -15.49
CA GLY A 456 0.98 19.95 -14.76
C GLY A 456 -0.22 19.73 -15.67
N MET A 457 -0.26 20.44 -16.79
CA MET A 457 -1.33 20.33 -17.79
C MET A 457 -1.42 18.91 -18.36
N LYS A 458 -0.28 18.32 -18.75
CA LYS A 458 -0.21 16.94 -19.26
C LYS A 458 -0.73 15.93 -18.25
N LYS A 459 -0.39 16.10 -16.96
CA LYS A 459 -0.89 15.22 -15.89
C LYS A 459 -2.41 15.33 -15.77
N LEU A 460 -2.98 16.55 -15.82
CA LEU A 460 -4.42 16.75 -15.74
C LEU A 460 -5.16 16.11 -16.92
N ILE A 461 -4.65 16.31 -18.13
CA ILE A 461 -5.21 15.70 -19.35
C ILE A 461 -5.19 14.17 -19.22
N SER A 462 -4.02 13.58 -19.02
CA SER A 462 -3.86 12.12 -19.08
C SER A 462 -4.49 11.40 -17.89
N THR A 463 -4.55 12.02 -16.70
CA THR A 463 -5.05 11.35 -15.48
C THR A 463 -6.56 11.52 -15.31
N TYR A 464 -7.12 12.64 -15.76
CA TYR A 464 -8.53 12.94 -15.53
C TYR A 464 -9.32 13.10 -16.82
N LEU A 465 -8.92 14.04 -17.70
CA LEU A 465 -9.77 14.41 -18.84
C LEU A 465 -9.93 13.28 -19.85
N ASP A 466 -8.84 12.58 -20.18
CA ASP A 466 -8.85 11.49 -21.14
C ASP A 466 -9.13 10.12 -20.51
N ALA A 467 -8.74 9.94 -19.23
CA ALA A 467 -8.90 8.66 -18.56
C ALA A 467 -10.28 8.42 -17.98
N LEU A 468 -10.90 9.43 -17.34
CA LEU A 468 -12.21 9.27 -16.69
C LEU A 468 -13.33 8.80 -17.63
N PRO A 469 -13.46 9.31 -18.86
CA PRO A 469 -14.48 8.82 -19.79
C PRO A 469 -14.35 7.34 -20.13
N GLN A 470 -13.13 6.80 -20.11
CA GLN A 470 -12.85 5.39 -20.41
C GLN A 470 -13.21 4.45 -19.25
N LEU A 471 -13.41 5.01 -18.05
CA LEU A 471 -13.77 4.27 -16.84
C LEU A 471 -15.27 4.23 -16.57
N ILE A 472 -16.07 4.82 -17.45
CA ILE A 472 -17.52 4.73 -17.35
C ILE A 472 -17.97 3.29 -17.54
N ASN A 473 -18.63 2.76 -16.54
CA ASN A 473 -19.21 1.43 -16.61
C ASN A 473 -20.39 1.44 -17.63
N PRO A 474 -20.35 0.59 -18.66
CA PRO A 474 -21.40 0.60 -19.69
C PRO A 474 -22.78 0.18 -19.18
N ARG A 475 -22.85 -0.57 -18.06
CA ARG A 475 -24.11 -1.03 -17.46
C ARG A 475 -24.79 0.09 -16.64
N THR A 476 -24.00 0.88 -15.91
CA THR A 476 -24.53 1.91 -15.00
C THR A 476 -24.46 3.32 -15.57
N GLY A 477 -23.62 3.56 -16.59
CA GLY A 477 -23.34 4.89 -17.12
C GLY A 477 -22.50 5.77 -16.19
N LYS A 478 -21.92 5.21 -15.14
CA LYS A 478 -21.21 5.94 -14.07
C LYS A 478 -19.78 5.43 -13.89
N ILE A 479 -18.97 6.20 -13.17
CA ILE A 479 -17.67 5.77 -12.68
C ILE A 479 -17.85 5.24 -11.26
N HIS A 480 -17.23 4.08 -11.00
CA HIS A 480 -17.21 3.44 -9.69
C HIS A 480 -15.77 3.40 -9.19
N THR A 481 -15.51 4.02 -8.06
CA THR A 481 -14.22 3.90 -7.33
C THR A 481 -14.32 2.84 -6.26
N SER A 482 -13.21 2.34 -5.79
CA SER A 482 -13.15 1.52 -4.57
C SER A 482 -12.60 2.34 -3.42
N PHE A 483 -13.30 2.36 -2.29
CA PHE A 483 -12.85 2.97 -1.05
C PHE A 483 -12.26 1.92 -0.13
N ASN A 484 -10.99 2.07 0.26
CA ASN A 484 -10.29 1.08 1.06
C ASN A 484 -10.11 1.58 2.49
N GLN A 485 -10.57 0.78 3.47
CA GLN A 485 -10.45 1.08 4.90
C GLN A 485 -9.07 0.71 5.47
N THR A 486 -8.37 -0.26 4.88
CA THR A 486 -7.22 -0.95 5.46
C THR A 486 -5.87 -0.58 4.84
N VAL A 487 -5.80 0.50 4.05
CA VAL A 487 -4.57 0.88 3.33
C VAL A 487 -3.73 1.91 4.10
N THR A 488 -4.37 2.84 4.79
CA THR A 488 -3.65 3.90 5.51
C THR A 488 -3.49 3.53 6.98
N ALA A 489 -2.32 3.72 7.56
CA ALA A 489 -2.10 3.48 8.99
C ALA A 489 -2.79 4.49 9.92
N THR A 490 -3.47 5.50 9.36
CA THR A 490 -4.05 6.62 10.11
C THR A 490 -5.56 6.57 10.31
N GLY A 491 -6.25 5.52 9.83
CA GLY A 491 -7.71 5.44 9.84
C GLY A 491 -8.40 6.23 8.71
N ARG A 492 -7.65 6.87 7.81
CA ARG A 492 -8.23 7.52 6.63
C ARG A 492 -8.57 6.51 5.56
N LEU A 493 -9.66 6.74 4.84
CA LEU A 493 -9.97 6.00 3.63
C LEU A 493 -8.98 6.36 2.52
N SER A 494 -8.67 5.40 1.66
CA SER A 494 -8.06 5.66 0.35
C SER A 494 -9.03 5.31 -0.77
N SER A 495 -8.84 5.92 -1.94
CA SER A 495 -9.65 5.67 -3.13
C SER A 495 -8.78 5.15 -4.25
N SER A 496 -9.25 4.13 -4.98
CA SER A 496 -8.52 3.51 -6.08
C SER A 496 -9.46 3.09 -7.21
N ASN A 497 -8.94 2.95 -8.40
CA ASN A 497 -9.58 2.46 -9.61
C ASN A 497 -10.92 3.15 -10.01
N PRO A 498 -10.95 4.50 -10.19
CA PRO A 498 -9.90 5.51 -10.11
C PRO A 498 -9.75 6.13 -8.72
N ASN A 499 -8.60 6.78 -8.44
CA ASN A 499 -8.46 7.57 -7.22
C ASN A 499 -9.17 8.92 -7.38
N LEU A 500 -10.38 9.04 -6.85
CA LEU A 500 -11.20 10.26 -6.90
C LEU A 500 -10.83 11.26 -5.78
N GLN A 501 -10.07 10.88 -4.77
CA GLN A 501 -9.63 11.79 -3.71
C GLN A 501 -8.53 12.76 -4.17
N ASN A 502 -7.85 12.45 -5.28
CA ASN A 502 -6.76 13.26 -5.82
C ASN A 502 -7.22 14.25 -6.92
N ILE A 503 -8.53 14.42 -7.15
CA ILE A 503 -9.04 15.43 -8.08
C ILE A 503 -8.62 16.81 -7.59
N PRO A 504 -7.94 17.64 -8.43
CA PRO A 504 -7.44 18.93 -8.00
C PRO A 504 -8.54 19.84 -7.48
N VAL A 505 -8.33 20.42 -6.31
CA VAL A 505 -9.26 21.38 -5.69
C VAL A 505 -8.78 22.82 -5.87
N ARG A 506 -7.45 23.00 -5.98
CA ARG A 506 -6.83 24.33 -6.06
C ARG A 506 -6.57 24.72 -7.50
N GLY A 507 -6.68 26.02 -7.79
CA GLY A 507 -6.46 26.58 -9.11
C GLY A 507 -7.69 26.47 -10.03
N ASP A 508 -7.69 27.27 -11.09
CA ASP A 508 -8.83 27.34 -12.01
C ASP A 508 -8.93 26.07 -12.87
N ASP A 509 -7.79 25.48 -13.24
CA ASP A 509 -7.76 24.24 -14.02
C ASP A 509 -8.39 23.06 -13.26
N GLY A 510 -8.17 22.97 -11.94
CA GLY A 510 -8.82 21.96 -11.10
C GLY A 510 -10.33 22.15 -11.01
N LYS A 511 -10.80 23.41 -10.96
CA LYS A 511 -12.23 23.72 -10.95
C LYS A 511 -12.91 23.29 -12.24
N GLU A 512 -12.27 23.47 -13.39
CA GLU A 512 -12.85 23.05 -14.69
C GLU A 512 -13.04 21.53 -14.74
N ILE A 513 -12.09 20.74 -14.24
CA ILE A 513 -12.24 19.28 -14.16
C ILE A 513 -13.40 18.90 -13.23
N ARG A 514 -13.55 19.58 -12.10
CA ARG A 514 -14.61 19.29 -11.12
C ARG A 514 -16.01 19.61 -11.65
N LYS A 515 -16.19 20.58 -12.54
CA LYS A 515 -17.47 20.89 -13.18
C LYS A 515 -18.05 19.73 -13.98
N ALA A 516 -17.19 18.84 -14.46
CA ALA A 516 -17.63 17.66 -15.21
C ALA A 516 -18.26 16.58 -14.33
N PHE A 517 -18.11 16.63 -13.01
CA PHE A 517 -18.83 15.76 -12.11
C PHE A 517 -20.22 16.33 -11.89
N ILE A 518 -21.23 15.60 -12.29
CA ILE A 518 -22.62 16.06 -12.28
C ILE A 518 -23.49 15.14 -11.40
N PRO A 519 -24.49 15.68 -10.70
CA PRO A 519 -25.46 14.86 -9.99
C PRO A 519 -26.40 14.13 -10.98
N GLU A 520 -27.11 13.13 -10.51
CA GLU A 520 -28.18 12.51 -11.26
C GLU A 520 -29.36 13.49 -11.48
N ASN A 521 -30.18 13.17 -12.47
CA ASN A 521 -31.37 13.95 -12.73
C ASN A 521 -32.29 14.04 -11.50
N GLY A 522 -32.60 15.26 -11.09
CA GLY A 522 -33.43 15.51 -9.90
C GLY A 522 -32.66 15.47 -8.57
N CYS A 523 -31.34 15.30 -8.61
CA CYS A 523 -30.46 15.35 -7.43
C CYS A 523 -29.58 16.60 -7.47
N GLU A 524 -29.07 16.97 -6.32
CA GLU A 524 -28.09 18.06 -6.14
C GLU A 524 -26.91 17.54 -5.33
N PHE A 525 -25.70 18.09 -5.58
CA PHE A 525 -24.57 17.82 -4.73
C PHE A 525 -24.70 18.54 -3.40
N PHE A 526 -24.53 17.78 -2.33
CA PHE A 526 -24.38 18.31 -0.99
C PHE A 526 -22.95 18.03 -0.52
N SER A 527 -22.24 19.07 -0.09
CA SER A 527 -20.89 18.97 0.46
C SER A 527 -20.87 19.50 1.89
N ALA A 528 -20.45 18.67 2.82
CA ALA A 528 -20.25 19.03 4.21
C ALA A 528 -18.82 18.67 4.64
N ASP A 529 -18.16 19.58 5.34
CA ASP A 529 -16.81 19.38 5.88
C ASP A 529 -16.74 19.87 7.32
N TYR A 530 -16.03 19.15 8.14
CA TYR A 530 -15.79 19.53 9.53
C TYR A 530 -14.86 20.75 9.62
N SER A 531 -15.33 21.84 10.21
CA SER A 531 -14.52 23.03 10.40
C SER A 531 -13.35 22.76 11.35
N GLN A 532 -12.14 22.68 10.80
CA GLN A 532 -10.88 22.58 11.55
C GLN A 532 -10.85 21.40 12.55
N ILE A 533 -11.42 20.25 12.19
CA ILE A 533 -11.60 19.12 13.13
C ILE A 533 -10.26 18.68 13.79
N GLU A 534 -9.17 18.63 13.02
CA GLU A 534 -7.87 18.23 13.52
C GLU A 534 -7.36 19.18 14.61
N LEU A 535 -7.55 20.49 14.43
CA LEU A 535 -7.20 21.50 15.43
C LEU A 535 -8.09 21.42 16.67
N ARG A 536 -9.38 21.12 16.50
CA ARG A 536 -10.31 20.92 17.62
C ARG A 536 -9.94 19.70 18.46
N ILE A 537 -9.62 18.60 17.80
CA ILE A 537 -9.12 17.37 18.46
C ILE A 537 -7.79 17.67 19.17
N MET A 538 -6.88 18.39 18.53
CA MET A 538 -5.61 18.78 19.15
C MET A 538 -5.84 19.65 20.39
N ALA A 539 -6.72 20.64 20.31
CA ALA A 539 -7.06 21.49 21.45
C ALA A 539 -7.64 20.67 22.61
N HIS A 540 -8.51 19.70 22.30
CA HIS A 540 -9.10 18.81 23.29
C HIS A 540 -8.04 17.92 23.96
N LEU A 541 -7.20 17.26 23.17
CA LEU A 541 -6.20 16.32 23.69
C LEU A 541 -5.03 17.03 24.43
N SER A 542 -4.60 18.20 23.95
CA SER A 542 -3.49 18.96 24.56
C SER A 542 -3.92 19.78 25.76
N HIS A 543 -5.22 20.08 25.91
CA HIS A 543 -5.76 21.03 26.88
C HIS A 543 -5.12 22.43 26.78
N ASP A 544 -4.61 22.82 25.58
CA ASP A 544 -4.04 24.15 25.37
C ASP A 544 -5.10 25.23 25.56
N GLN A 545 -4.89 26.08 26.59
CA GLN A 545 -5.85 27.08 27.02
C GLN A 545 -6.15 28.13 25.93
N HIS A 546 -5.18 28.42 25.07
CA HIS A 546 -5.37 29.39 23.99
C HIS A 546 -6.17 28.83 22.85
N MET A 547 -5.92 27.57 22.48
CA MET A 547 -6.70 26.88 21.46
C MET A 547 -8.13 26.66 21.93
N LEU A 548 -8.32 26.20 23.18
CA LEU A 548 -9.64 26.03 23.78
C LEU A 548 -10.42 27.35 23.82
N ALA A 549 -9.79 28.45 24.28
CA ALA A 549 -10.40 29.77 24.31
C ALA A 549 -10.78 30.26 22.90
N ALA A 550 -9.91 30.05 21.91
CA ALA A 550 -10.21 30.44 20.52
C ALA A 550 -11.44 29.70 19.98
N PHE A 551 -11.54 28.38 20.19
CA PHE A 551 -12.69 27.59 19.73
C PHE A 551 -13.97 27.88 20.50
N ASN A 552 -13.92 28.07 21.81
CA ASN A 552 -15.08 28.39 22.65
C ASN A 552 -15.67 29.77 22.32
N ASN A 553 -14.82 30.72 21.92
CA ASN A 553 -15.25 32.06 21.53
C ASN A 553 -15.47 32.20 20.02
N ASN A 554 -15.47 31.11 19.25
CA ASN A 554 -15.59 31.09 17.79
C ASN A 554 -14.58 31.98 17.04
N TYR A 555 -13.40 32.17 17.60
CA TYR A 555 -12.32 32.89 16.94
C TYR A 555 -11.63 32.02 15.90
N ASP A 556 -11.18 32.66 14.82
CA ASP A 556 -10.35 31.98 13.82
C ASP A 556 -8.96 31.68 14.39
N VAL A 557 -8.71 30.41 14.69
CA VAL A 557 -7.44 29.94 15.28
C VAL A 557 -6.23 30.35 14.42
N HIS A 558 -6.35 30.36 13.10
CA HIS A 558 -5.27 30.77 12.21
C HIS A 558 -5.02 32.28 12.27
N ALA A 559 -6.08 33.08 12.37
CA ALA A 559 -5.95 34.52 12.59
C ALA A 559 -5.39 34.82 13.98
N ALA A 560 -5.83 34.12 15.02
CA ALA A 560 -5.29 34.26 16.37
C ALA A 560 -3.78 33.89 16.44
N THR A 561 -3.37 32.83 15.74
CA THR A 561 -1.96 32.46 15.62
C THR A 561 -1.16 33.54 14.86
N ALA A 562 -1.70 34.05 13.76
CA ALA A 562 -1.06 35.15 13.02
C ALA A 562 -0.91 36.43 13.89
N ALA A 563 -1.95 36.80 14.61
CA ALA A 563 -1.91 37.93 15.53
C ALA A 563 -0.73 37.82 16.55
N LYS A 564 -0.50 36.61 17.10
CA LYS A 564 0.62 36.32 17.98
C LYS A 564 1.96 36.36 17.27
N ILE A 565 2.09 35.74 16.11
CA ILE A 565 3.35 35.68 15.35
C ILE A 565 3.77 37.08 14.89
N TYR A 566 2.82 37.91 14.43
CA TYR A 566 3.11 39.25 13.92
C TYR A 566 2.93 40.37 14.94
N HIS A 567 2.62 40.03 16.21
CA HIS A 567 2.45 40.97 17.33
C HIS A 567 1.47 42.11 17.05
N LYS A 568 0.28 41.79 16.52
CA LYS A 568 -0.75 42.76 16.20
C LYS A 568 -2.18 42.26 16.55
N PRO A 569 -3.17 43.16 16.63
CA PRO A 569 -4.56 42.79 16.86
C PRO A 569 -5.08 41.85 15.77
N ILE A 570 -6.03 40.98 16.13
CA ILE A 570 -6.56 39.97 15.23
C ILE A 570 -7.29 40.57 14.02
N GLU A 571 -7.88 41.75 14.22
CA GLU A 571 -8.60 42.51 13.23
C GLU A 571 -7.68 43.10 12.13
N GLU A 572 -6.41 43.26 12.43
CA GLU A 572 -5.38 43.76 11.52
C GLU A 572 -4.63 42.65 10.77
N VAL A 573 -4.97 41.40 11.04
CA VAL A 573 -4.33 40.24 10.37
C VAL A 573 -4.75 40.18 8.89
N THR A 574 -3.78 40.26 8.02
CA THR A 574 -4.01 40.13 6.57
C THR A 574 -4.31 38.68 6.17
N LYS A 575 -4.94 38.52 5.00
CA LYS A 575 -5.22 37.18 4.43
C LYS A 575 -3.94 36.37 4.20
N ASP A 576 -2.83 37.01 3.85
CA ASP A 576 -1.53 36.34 3.64
C ASP A 576 -0.93 35.86 4.95
N GLU A 577 -0.92 36.69 5.99
CA GLU A 577 -0.45 36.32 7.32
C GLU A 577 -1.27 35.18 7.92
N ARG A 578 -2.61 35.25 7.77
CA ARG A 578 -3.49 34.14 8.14
C ARG A 578 -3.15 32.86 7.38
N ARG A 579 -2.85 32.94 6.09
CA ARG A 579 -2.44 31.79 5.26
C ARG A 579 -1.12 31.20 5.75
N LYS A 580 -0.13 32.03 6.07
CA LYS A 580 1.15 31.62 6.62
C LYS A 580 0.99 30.97 8.00
N ALA A 581 0.20 31.56 8.88
CA ALA A 581 -0.14 30.97 10.18
C ALA A 581 -0.87 29.64 10.05
N LYS A 582 -1.78 29.49 9.05
CA LYS A 582 -2.39 28.21 8.73
C LYS A 582 -1.34 27.15 8.36
N THR A 583 -0.37 27.51 7.53
CA THR A 583 0.74 26.62 7.16
C THR A 583 1.58 26.24 8.36
N ALA A 584 1.86 27.18 9.27
CA ALA A 584 2.58 26.93 10.50
C ALA A 584 1.80 26.00 11.45
N ASN A 585 0.52 26.26 11.70
CA ASN A 585 -0.31 25.44 12.59
C ASN A 585 -0.38 23.97 12.13
N PHE A 586 -0.67 23.73 10.85
CA PHE A 586 -0.68 22.37 10.33
C PHE A 586 0.73 21.78 10.27
N GLY A 587 1.72 22.57 9.87
CA GLY A 587 3.10 22.12 9.85
C GLY A 587 3.58 21.63 11.21
N ILE A 588 3.30 22.34 12.29
CA ILE A 588 3.68 21.96 13.66
C ILE A 588 2.97 20.66 14.07
N ILE A 589 1.68 20.55 13.80
CA ILE A 589 0.90 19.32 14.11
C ILE A 589 1.49 18.09 13.41
N TYR A 590 1.92 18.26 12.16
CA TYR A 590 2.53 17.20 11.37
C TYR A 590 4.06 17.08 11.53
N GLY A 591 4.66 17.77 12.54
CA GLY A 591 6.07 17.61 12.89
C GLY A 591 7.05 18.27 11.90
N ILE A 592 6.65 19.37 11.23
CA ILE A 592 7.54 20.09 10.32
C ILE A 592 8.77 20.64 11.09
N SER A 593 9.97 20.45 10.53
CA SER A 593 11.17 21.09 11.07
C SER A 593 11.16 22.61 10.85
N ALA A 594 11.93 23.34 11.66
CA ALA A 594 12.09 24.79 11.48
C ALA A 594 12.57 25.16 10.06
N PHE A 595 13.48 24.36 9.49
CA PHE A 595 13.95 24.50 8.11
C PHE A 595 12.82 24.28 7.10
N GLY A 596 12.06 23.19 7.25
CA GLY A 596 10.94 22.91 6.35
C GLY A 596 9.83 23.97 6.45
N LEU A 597 9.60 24.56 7.63
CA LEU A 597 8.65 25.66 7.80
C LEU A 597 9.13 26.93 7.09
N SER A 598 10.41 27.28 7.23
CA SER A 598 10.99 28.46 6.56
C SER A 598 10.97 28.38 5.04
N GLU A 599 11.04 27.18 4.45
CA GLU A 599 10.90 27.00 3.00
C GLU A 599 9.44 27.18 2.50
N ARG A 600 8.44 27.02 3.39
CA ARG A 600 7.00 27.08 3.03
C ARG A 600 6.33 28.42 3.33
N LEU A 601 6.93 29.24 4.18
CA LEU A 601 6.47 30.58 4.55
C LEU A 601 7.07 31.67 3.66
#